data_7cd0a0b4190b68f657427cbd5db89324
#
_entry.id   7cd0a0b4190b68f657427cbd5db89324
#
_cell.length_a   1.000
_cell.length_b   1.000
_cell.length_c   1.000
_cell.angle_alpha   90.00
_cell.angle_beta   90.00
_cell.angle_gamma   90.00
#
_symmetry.space_group_name_H-M   'P 1'
#
loop_
_entity.id
_entity.type
_entity.pdbx_description
1 polymer ?
#
loop_
_entity_poly.entity_id
_entity_poly.type
_entity_poly.pdbx_seq_one_letter_code
_entity_poly.pdbx_strand_id
1 'polypeptide(L)'
;MGDKAGGQFVIPREVIKAVCNNFHDMSKDTIKEGTFCCGGGGGLLTDDLMELRVKGALPRMEALRKVVEDHGVTHMAAICAICKSQFAKVFPYYDFSMDQIVSVHQLVSNAIILTGQDDENDENDGENHPQQDIDEAA
;
A
#
# COMPACT_ATOMS: atom_id res chain seq x y z
N MET A 1 -11.90 -4.08 16.77
CA MET A 1 -13.03 -4.88 16.25
C MET A 1 -12.61 -6.35 16.32
N GLY A 2 -13.19 -7.12 17.20
CA GLY A 2 -12.90 -8.55 17.33
C GLY A 2 -13.53 -9.38 16.22
N ASP A 3 -13.22 -10.68 16.16
CA ASP A 3 -13.71 -11.62 15.14
C ASP A 3 -15.23 -11.60 14.92
N LYS A 4 -16.00 -11.27 15.96
CA LYS A 4 -17.46 -11.15 15.90
C LYS A 4 -17.97 -9.93 15.10
N ALA A 5 -17.11 -8.96 14.83
CA ALA A 5 -17.46 -7.75 14.06
C ALA A 5 -16.88 -7.77 12.63
N GLY A 6 -16.43 -8.94 12.13
CA GLY A 6 -15.84 -9.08 10.80
C GLY A 6 -14.48 -8.39 10.65
N GLY A 7 -13.70 -8.35 11.72
CA GLY A 7 -12.35 -7.77 11.71
C GLY A 7 -11.43 -8.48 10.72
N GLN A 8 -10.72 -7.72 9.91
CA GLN A 8 -9.79 -8.22 8.89
C GLN A 8 -8.42 -8.54 9.50
N PHE A 9 -8.38 -9.39 10.54
CA PHE A 9 -7.15 -9.69 11.25
C PHE A 9 -6.41 -10.93 10.74
N VAL A 10 -7.13 -11.95 10.35
CA VAL A 10 -6.56 -13.25 9.98
C VAL A 10 -6.48 -13.41 8.47
N ILE A 11 -7.59 -13.28 7.76
CA ILE A 11 -7.69 -13.59 6.33
C ILE A 11 -6.65 -12.85 5.47
N PRO A 12 -6.44 -11.51 5.61
CA PRO A 12 -5.43 -10.83 4.80
C PRO A 12 -4.01 -11.35 5.06
N ARG A 13 -3.70 -11.73 6.30
CA ARG A 13 -2.40 -12.31 6.65
C ARG A 13 -2.18 -13.66 6.02
N GLU A 14 -3.20 -14.52 6.01
CA GLU A 14 -3.15 -15.83 5.34
C GLU A 14 -2.94 -15.67 3.83
N VAL A 15 -3.65 -14.72 3.20
CA VAL A 15 -3.47 -14.42 1.78
C VAL A 15 -2.04 -13.94 1.50
N ILE A 16 -1.51 -12.99 2.29
CA ILE A 16 -0.15 -12.49 2.09
C ILE A 16 0.88 -13.61 2.25
N LYS A 17 0.74 -14.46 3.27
CA LYS A 17 1.64 -15.60 3.48
C LYS A 17 1.59 -16.63 2.35
N ALA A 18 0.45 -16.76 1.68
CA ALA A 18 0.30 -17.68 0.56
C ALA A 18 1.01 -17.19 -0.71
N VAL A 19 1.20 -15.87 -0.86
CA VAL A 19 1.74 -15.27 -2.09
C VAL A 19 3.12 -14.60 -1.90
N CYS A 20 3.58 -14.46 -0.67
CA CYS A 20 4.88 -13.84 -0.36
C CYS A 20 5.80 -14.85 0.32
N ASN A 21 7.06 -14.89 -0.11
CA ASN A 21 8.06 -15.79 0.46
C ASN A 21 8.48 -15.39 1.90
N ASN A 22 8.34 -14.12 2.24
CA ASN A 22 8.78 -13.59 3.51
C ASN A 22 7.74 -12.60 4.06
N PHE A 23 7.08 -12.98 5.13
CA PHE A 23 6.05 -12.17 5.80
C PHE A 23 6.45 -11.92 7.25
N HIS A 24 6.54 -10.65 7.62
CA HIS A 24 6.73 -10.21 8.99
C HIS A 24 5.58 -9.31 9.43
N ASP A 25 4.99 -9.62 10.57
CA ASP A 25 4.02 -8.73 11.21
C ASP A 25 4.75 -7.67 12.03
N MET A 26 4.09 -6.56 12.30
CA MET A 26 4.59 -5.60 13.27
C MET A 26 4.54 -6.16 14.69
N SER A 27 5.08 -5.45 15.67
CA SER A 27 5.07 -5.88 17.07
C SER A 27 3.66 -6.20 17.56
N LYS A 28 3.50 -7.19 18.42
CA LYS A 28 2.20 -7.71 18.88
C LYS A 28 1.28 -6.64 19.48
N ASP A 29 1.85 -5.63 20.09
CA ASP A 29 1.16 -4.49 20.69
C ASP A 29 0.68 -3.46 19.67
N THR A 30 1.12 -3.56 18.41
CA THR A 30 0.82 -2.62 17.33
C THR A 30 0.01 -3.22 16.18
N ILE A 31 -0.52 -4.43 16.35
CA ILE A 31 -1.33 -5.15 15.35
C ILE A 31 -2.73 -5.44 15.88
N LYS A 32 -3.62 -5.88 15.01
CA LYS A 32 -5.01 -6.24 15.32
C LYS A 32 -5.72 -5.10 16.04
N GLU A 33 -6.18 -5.31 17.26
CA GLU A 33 -6.86 -4.31 18.09
C GLU A 33 -5.93 -3.14 18.47
N GLY A 34 -4.61 -3.40 18.58
CA GLY A 34 -3.59 -2.39 18.86
C GLY A 34 -3.09 -1.65 17.62
N THR A 35 -3.69 -1.88 16.45
CA THR A 35 -3.24 -1.27 15.20
C THR A 35 -3.30 0.25 15.25
N PHE A 36 -2.15 0.90 15.05
CA PHE A 36 -2.09 2.36 14.92
C PHE A 36 -2.75 2.86 13.63
N CYS A 37 -3.36 4.02 13.71
CA CYS A 37 -3.99 4.68 12.58
C CYS A 37 -2.95 5.08 11.51
N CYS A 38 -3.38 5.12 10.24
CA CYS A 38 -2.56 5.66 9.15
C CYS A 38 -2.51 7.20 9.13
N GLY A 39 -3.34 7.87 9.93
CA GLY A 39 -3.44 9.34 9.97
C GLY A 39 -4.32 9.96 8.87
N GLY A 40 -4.95 9.17 8.00
CA GLY A 40 -5.75 9.66 6.86
C GLY A 40 -7.26 9.46 6.97
N GLY A 41 -7.76 8.91 8.08
CA GLY A 41 -9.19 8.71 8.28
C GLY A 41 -9.96 9.98 8.63
N GLY A 42 -11.32 9.86 8.72
CA GLY A 42 -12.16 10.96 9.20
C GLY A 42 -12.20 12.21 8.31
N GLY A 43 -11.93 12.07 7.01
CA GLY A 43 -11.93 13.21 6.08
C GLY A 43 -10.59 13.97 6.00
N LEU A 44 -9.53 13.45 6.60
CA LEU A 44 -8.22 14.14 6.64
C LEU A 44 -7.39 14.03 5.34
N LEU A 45 -7.88 13.34 4.30
CA LEU A 45 -7.16 13.14 3.03
C LEU A 45 -7.13 14.41 2.15
N THR A 46 -6.91 15.56 2.72
CA THR A 46 -6.70 16.80 1.99
C THR A 46 -5.26 17.26 2.14
N ASP A 47 -4.71 17.92 1.12
CA ASP A 47 -3.32 18.36 1.15
C ASP A 47 -3.11 19.53 2.13
N ASP A 48 -4.15 20.31 2.42
CA ASP A 48 -4.12 21.37 3.43
C ASP A 48 -3.83 20.87 4.85
N LEU A 49 -4.12 19.59 5.13
CA LEU A 49 -3.91 18.94 6.43
C LEU A 49 -2.67 18.03 6.44
N MET A 50 -1.74 18.20 5.50
CA MET A 50 -0.61 17.29 5.34
C MET A 50 0.26 17.18 6.60
N GLU A 51 0.51 18.29 7.29
CA GLU A 51 1.28 18.27 8.54
C GLU A 51 0.60 17.42 9.62
N LEU A 52 -0.72 17.54 9.78
CA LEU A 52 -1.48 16.73 10.72
C LEU A 52 -1.48 15.25 10.33
N ARG A 53 -1.59 14.97 9.04
CA ARG A 53 -1.53 13.61 8.48
C ARG A 53 -0.19 12.94 8.74
N VAL A 54 0.90 13.66 8.54
CA VAL A 54 2.27 13.19 8.85
C VAL A 54 2.37 12.89 10.34
N LYS A 55 2.04 13.84 11.22
CA LYS A 55 2.07 13.62 12.67
C LYS A 55 1.18 12.45 13.11
N GLY A 56 -0.01 12.30 12.52
CA GLY A 56 -0.92 11.21 12.85
C GLY A 56 -0.44 9.83 12.41
N ALA A 57 0.43 9.77 11.38
CA ALA A 57 1.02 8.52 10.91
C ALA A 57 2.24 8.07 11.75
N LEU A 58 2.86 8.97 12.53
CA LEU A 58 4.12 8.73 13.22
C LEU A 58 4.18 7.39 13.98
N PRO A 59 3.22 7.03 14.86
CA PRO A 59 3.32 5.76 15.61
C PRO A 59 3.36 4.54 14.69
N ARG A 60 2.64 4.58 13.57
CA ARG A 60 2.64 3.49 12.58
C ARG A 60 3.96 3.44 11.82
N MET A 61 4.54 4.59 11.47
CA MET A 61 5.80 4.68 10.75
C MET A 61 6.97 4.22 11.62
N GLU A 62 6.96 4.51 12.92
CA GLU A 62 7.94 3.99 13.88
C GLU A 62 7.84 2.46 14.00
N ALA A 63 6.62 1.92 14.09
CA ALA A 63 6.41 0.48 14.11
C ALA A 63 6.89 -0.20 12.80
N LEU A 64 6.69 0.43 11.65
CA LEU A 64 7.20 -0.06 10.36
C LEU A 64 8.74 -0.03 10.33
N ARG A 65 9.36 1.08 10.73
CA ARG A 65 10.81 1.24 10.75
C ARG A 65 11.48 0.12 11.54
N LYS A 66 10.94 -0.20 12.70
CA LYS A 66 11.45 -1.30 13.52
C LYS A 66 11.43 -2.65 12.79
N VAL A 67 10.35 -2.97 12.06
CA VAL A 67 10.28 -4.23 11.30
C VAL A 67 11.26 -4.23 10.12
N VAL A 68 11.45 -3.07 9.47
CA VAL A 68 12.45 -2.92 8.41
C VAL A 68 13.86 -3.15 8.95
N GLU A 69 14.21 -2.55 10.08
CA GLU A 69 15.53 -2.69 10.71
C GLU A 69 15.77 -4.12 11.20
N ASP A 70 14.77 -4.76 11.82
CA ASP A 70 14.91 -6.11 12.41
C ASP A 70 14.91 -7.23 11.35
N HIS A 71 14.21 -7.04 10.22
CA HIS A 71 13.92 -8.12 9.28
C HIS A 71 14.21 -7.79 7.81
N GLY A 72 14.59 -6.57 7.49
CA GLY A 72 14.91 -6.17 6.12
C GLY A 72 13.71 -6.24 5.16
N VAL A 73 12.48 -6.03 5.66
CA VAL A 73 11.29 -6.04 4.79
C VAL A 73 11.34 -4.87 3.82
N THR A 74 10.89 -5.11 2.60
CA THR A 74 10.96 -4.13 1.51
C THR A 74 9.63 -3.42 1.26
N HIS A 75 8.51 -4.03 1.63
CA HIS A 75 7.17 -3.51 1.35
C HIS A 75 6.25 -3.60 2.57
N MET A 76 5.37 -2.63 2.70
CA MET A 76 4.26 -2.64 3.63
C MET A 76 2.97 -2.95 2.88
N ALA A 77 2.25 -4.00 3.28
CA ALA A 77 0.94 -4.34 2.72
C ALA A 77 -0.19 -3.61 3.45
N ALA A 78 -1.07 -2.94 2.71
CA ALA A 78 -2.28 -2.32 3.23
C ALA A 78 -3.53 -2.95 2.60
N ILE A 79 -4.53 -3.28 3.44
CA ILE A 79 -5.83 -3.82 3.00
C ILE A 79 -6.83 -2.72 2.65
N CYS A 80 -6.62 -1.51 3.17
CA CYS A 80 -7.52 -0.38 3.01
C CYS A 80 -6.97 0.59 1.96
N ALA A 81 -7.79 0.94 0.95
CA ALA A 81 -7.41 1.87 -0.11
C ALA A 81 -7.04 3.26 0.43
N ILE A 82 -7.78 3.74 1.45
CA ILE A 82 -7.49 5.02 2.11
C ILE A 82 -6.12 4.95 2.81
N CYS A 83 -5.82 3.87 3.52
CA CYS A 83 -4.52 3.69 4.17
C CYS A 83 -3.39 3.64 3.13
N LYS A 84 -3.58 2.93 2.01
CA LYS A 84 -2.59 2.90 0.93
C LYS A 84 -2.32 4.30 0.37
N SER A 85 -3.36 5.05 0.05
CA SER A 85 -3.25 6.44 -0.44
C SER A 85 -2.57 7.36 0.58
N GLN A 86 -2.92 7.22 1.85
CA GLN A 86 -2.30 7.99 2.93
C GLN A 86 -0.81 7.68 3.07
N PHE A 87 -0.45 6.40 3.14
CA PHE A 87 0.95 6.00 3.29
C PHE A 87 1.79 6.39 2.08
N ALA A 88 1.28 6.27 0.86
CA ALA A 88 1.98 6.75 -0.34
C ALA A 88 2.36 8.24 -0.23
N LYS A 89 1.53 9.06 0.39
CA LYS A 89 1.79 10.49 0.60
C LYS A 89 2.73 10.78 1.77
N VAL A 90 2.68 9.99 2.85
CA VAL A 90 3.47 10.28 4.06
C VAL A 90 4.81 9.54 4.12
N PHE A 91 5.00 8.48 3.38
CA PHE A 91 6.25 7.69 3.35
C PHE A 91 7.49 8.56 3.11
N PRO A 92 7.51 9.50 2.14
CA PRO A 92 8.68 10.35 1.91
C PRO A 92 9.10 11.19 3.12
N TYR A 93 8.17 11.53 4.01
CA TYR A 93 8.48 12.27 5.24
C TYR A 93 9.20 11.42 6.31
N TYR A 94 9.27 10.12 6.09
CA TYR A 94 9.87 9.13 6.99
C TYR A 94 10.99 8.33 6.34
N ASP A 95 11.53 8.83 5.23
CA ASP A 95 12.62 8.21 4.45
C ASP A 95 12.24 6.86 3.82
N PHE A 96 10.94 6.66 3.53
CA PHE A 96 10.44 5.52 2.77
C PHE A 96 10.04 5.96 1.35
N SER A 97 10.15 5.05 0.39
CA SER A 97 9.68 5.30 -0.98
C SER A 97 8.19 4.98 -1.12
N MET A 98 7.50 5.73 -1.99
CA MET A 98 6.05 5.57 -2.21
C MET A 98 5.69 4.21 -2.81
N ASP A 99 6.57 3.57 -3.52
CA ASP A 99 6.40 2.23 -4.11
C ASP A 99 6.52 1.10 -3.08
N GLN A 100 7.04 1.38 -1.89
CA GLN A 100 7.11 0.41 -0.79
C GLN A 100 5.74 0.13 -0.13
N ILE A 101 4.69 0.90 -0.45
CA ILE A 101 3.32 0.60 -0.02
C ILE A 101 2.54 -0.13 -1.11
N VAL A 102 2.12 -1.35 -0.83
CA VAL A 102 1.38 -2.21 -1.76
C VAL A 102 0.02 -2.61 -1.20
N SER A 103 -0.91 -2.94 -2.07
CA SER A 103 -2.17 -3.57 -1.64
C SER A 103 -2.04 -5.09 -1.65
N VAL A 104 -2.87 -5.78 -0.86
CA VAL A 104 -2.93 -7.24 -0.89
C VAL A 104 -3.27 -7.75 -2.30
N HIS A 105 -4.15 -7.04 -3.02
CA HIS A 105 -4.50 -7.39 -4.40
C HIS A 105 -3.31 -7.34 -5.37
N GLN A 106 -2.42 -6.35 -5.22
CA GLN A 106 -1.19 -6.28 -6.03
C GLN A 106 -0.26 -7.45 -5.74
N LEU A 107 -0.10 -7.84 -4.46
CA LEU A 107 0.71 -9.00 -4.10
C LEU A 107 0.14 -10.29 -4.73
N VAL A 108 -1.17 -10.47 -4.68
CA VAL A 108 -1.84 -11.62 -5.31
C VAL A 108 -1.66 -11.59 -6.82
N SER A 109 -1.91 -10.44 -7.46
CA SER A 109 -1.76 -10.28 -8.91
C SER A 109 -0.35 -10.61 -9.39
N ASN A 110 0.66 -10.15 -8.65
CA ASN A 110 2.07 -10.42 -8.99
C ASN A 110 2.48 -11.88 -8.77
N ALA A 111 1.73 -12.64 -7.96
CA ALA A 111 2.00 -14.05 -7.69
C ALA A 111 1.25 -15.00 -8.62
N ILE A 112 0.30 -14.51 -9.41
CA ILE A 112 -0.45 -15.34 -10.37
C ILE A 112 0.46 -15.63 -11.58
N ILE A 113 0.69 -16.93 -11.81
CA ILE A 113 1.35 -17.40 -13.03
C ILE A 113 0.25 -17.79 -14.00
N LEU A 114 0.10 -17.06 -15.09
CA LEU A 114 -0.81 -17.41 -16.16
C LEU A 114 -0.13 -18.47 -17.05
N THR A 115 -0.46 -19.73 -16.85
CA THR A 115 -0.01 -20.81 -17.74
C THR A 115 -0.80 -20.72 -19.06
N GLY A 116 -0.11 -20.41 -20.17
CA GLY A 116 -0.70 -20.42 -21.53
C GLY A 116 -0.75 -19.07 -22.26
N GLN A 117 -0.06 -18.06 -21.78
CA GLN A 117 0.34 -16.93 -22.64
C GLN A 117 1.78 -17.19 -23.08
N ASP A 118 1.92 -17.91 -24.17
CA ASP A 118 3.17 -17.93 -24.94
C ASP A 118 3.45 -16.50 -25.39
N ASP A 119 4.72 -16.12 -25.35
CA ASP A 119 5.30 -14.79 -25.63
C ASP A 119 5.03 -14.31 -27.07
N GLU A 120 3.79 -14.01 -27.43
CA GLU A 120 3.44 -13.33 -28.67
C GLU A 120 2.85 -11.96 -28.38
N ASN A 121 3.69 -10.97 -27.98
CA ASN A 121 3.42 -9.53 -28.22
C ASN A 121 4.51 -8.63 -27.64
N ASP A 122 5.74 -8.81 -28.14
CA ASP A 122 6.81 -7.80 -27.92
C ASP A 122 7.27 -7.13 -29.23
N GLU A 123 6.40 -7.10 -30.25
CA GLU A 123 6.68 -6.31 -31.46
C GLU A 123 5.40 -5.65 -31.96
N ASN A 124 4.93 -4.56 -31.34
CA ASN A 124 4.24 -3.46 -32.04
C ASN A 124 3.66 -2.39 -31.12
N ASP A 125 4.45 -1.57 -30.50
CA ASP A 125 4.02 -0.26 -30.03
C ASP A 125 4.95 0.84 -30.53
N GLY A 126 5.07 0.89 -31.83
CA GLY A 126 5.52 2.05 -32.57
C GLY A 126 4.32 2.64 -33.30
N GLU A 127 4.07 3.92 -33.00
CA GLU A 127 3.26 4.87 -33.76
C GLU A 127 1.80 5.10 -33.37
N ASN A 128 1.59 6.34 -33.03
CA ASN A 128 0.43 7.19 -33.25
C ASN A 128 -0.51 7.46 -32.09
N HIS A 129 -0.09 8.41 -31.28
CA HIS A 129 -1.03 9.22 -30.49
C HIS A 129 -1.32 10.52 -31.28
N PRO A 130 -2.52 10.74 -31.79
CA PRO A 130 -2.89 12.06 -32.34
C PRO A 130 -3.12 13.05 -31.21
N GLN A 131 -2.35 14.12 -31.20
CA GLN A 131 -2.61 15.32 -30.42
C GLN A 131 -4.02 15.82 -30.73
N GLN A 132 -4.87 15.90 -29.74
CA GLN A 132 -6.09 16.70 -29.79
C GLN A 132 -5.76 18.10 -29.30
N ASP A 133 -5.69 19.02 -30.24
CA ASP A 133 -5.72 20.45 -30.02
C ASP A 133 -7.04 20.83 -29.37
N ILE A 134 -6.97 21.37 -28.14
CA ILE A 134 -8.11 22.01 -27.51
C ILE A 134 -7.99 23.49 -27.84
N ASP A 135 -8.70 23.89 -28.89
CA ASP A 135 -8.90 25.29 -29.22
C ASP A 135 -9.78 25.98 -28.17
N GLU A 136 -9.29 27.11 -27.81
CA GLU A 136 -9.83 28.20 -27.01
C GLU A 136 -11.21 28.65 -27.52
N ALA A 137 -12.19 28.81 -26.65
CA ALA A 137 -13.31 29.70 -26.89
C ALA A 137 -13.95 30.21 -25.59
N ALA A 138 -13.74 31.55 -25.39
CA ALA A 138 -14.56 32.56 -24.71
C ALA A 138 -15.17 32.24 -23.34
#